data_f81c756514157280e77f8c426e7d495b
#
_entry.id   f81c756514157280e77f8c426e7d495b
#
_cell.length_a   1.000
_cell.length_b   1.000
_cell.length_c   1.000
_cell.angle_alpha   90.00
_cell.angle_beta   90.00
_cell.angle_gamma   90.00
#
_symmetry.space_group_name_H-M   'P 1'
#
loop_
_entity.id
_entity.type
_entity.pdbx_description
1 polymer ?
#
loop_
_entity_poly.entity_id
_entity_poly.type
_entity_poly.pdbx_seq_one_letter_code
_entity_poly.pdbx_strand_id
1 'polypeptide(L)'
;MGNINEKVFNIRVQVSEKSTEREKSIIELYWKFNGFEFLNTVKSIIETFEISQSQLNKLISSSGLLMFSIPCGSCPKFDDFQASSRLNFKSIINQALTSNHISTYKCTFCISKEQEEAYL
;
A
#
# COMPACT_ATOMS: atom_id res chain seq x y z
N MET A 1 -13.40 11.07 -5.80
CA MET A 1 -12.28 10.70 -4.92
C MET A 1 -10.99 11.30 -5.45
N GLY A 2 -10.13 11.80 -4.56
CA GLY A 2 -8.84 12.32 -4.95
C GLY A 2 -7.87 11.25 -5.40
N ASN A 3 -6.83 11.67 -6.11
CA ASN A 3 -5.74 10.81 -6.54
C ASN A 3 -5.03 10.21 -5.31
N ILE A 4 -4.83 8.91 -5.29
CA ILE A 4 -4.13 8.21 -4.20
C ILE A 4 -2.71 8.79 -4.01
N ASN A 5 -2.03 9.16 -5.10
CA ASN A 5 -0.69 9.75 -5.05
C ASN A 5 -0.63 11.09 -4.30
N GLU A 6 -1.76 11.76 -4.10
CA GLU A 6 -1.81 12.98 -3.31
C GLU A 6 -1.86 12.69 -1.81
N LYS A 7 -2.25 11.48 -1.43
CA LYS A 7 -2.46 11.08 -0.02
C LYS A 7 -1.33 10.23 0.53
N VAL A 8 -0.55 9.61 -0.34
CA VAL A 8 0.59 8.77 0.03
C VAL A 8 1.79 9.17 -0.81
N PHE A 9 2.98 8.88 -0.31
CA PHE A 9 4.22 9.18 -1.03
C PHE A 9 5.24 8.08 -0.78
N ASN A 10 6.39 8.17 -1.45
CA ASN A 10 7.48 7.20 -1.32
C ASN A 10 7.00 5.79 -1.67
N ILE A 11 6.14 5.69 -2.70
CA ILE A 11 5.57 4.43 -3.15
C ILE A 11 6.64 3.65 -3.92
N ARG A 12 6.89 2.41 -3.49
CA ARG A 12 7.88 1.54 -4.14
C ARG A 12 7.51 0.09 -3.89
N VAL A 13 7.94 -0.78 -4.80
CA VAL A 13 7.73 -2.22 -4.66
C VAL A 13 9.01 -2.85 -4.13
N GLN A 14 8.91 -3.59 -3.04
CA GLN A 14 10.03 -4.35 -2.50
C GLN A 14 9.99 -5.77 -3.07
N VAL A 15 10.90 -6.06 -3.99
CA VAL A 15 10.99 -7.37 -4.66
C VAL A 15 12.08 -8.20 -3.99
N SER A 16 11.76 -9.46 -3.65
CA SER A 16 12.75 -10.36 -3.08
C SER A 16 13.89 -10.62 -4.07
N GLU A 17 15.12 -10.61 -3.59
CA GLU A 17 16.31 -10.89 -4.40
C GLU A 17 16.29 -12.30 -4.99
N LYS A 18 15.56 -13.23 -4.35
CA LYS A 18 15.42 -14.61 -4.79
C LYS A 18 14.42 -14.78 -5.93
N SER A 19 13.69 -13.72 -6.30
CA SER A 19 12.69 -13.79 -7.36
C SER A 19 13.33 -13.96 -8.72
N THR A 20 12.70 -14.80 -9.56
CA THR A 20 13.12 -14.95 -10.97
C THR A 20 12.70 -13.71 -11.76
N GLU A 21 13.26 -13.56 -12.97
CA GLU A 21 12.87 -12.45 -13.85
C GLU A 21 11.37 -12.49 -14.19
N ARG A 22 10.83 -13.69 -14.37
CA ARG A 22 9.40 -13.88 -14.60
C ARG A 22 8.58 -13.41 -13.39
N GLU A 23 9.00 -13.78 -12.20
CA GLU A 23 8.33 -13.35 -10.96
C GLU A 23 8.39 -11.85 -10.77
N LYS A 24 9.53 -11.23 -11.07
CA LYS A 24 9.68 -9.76 -11.01
C LYS A 24 8.72 -9.07 -11.97
N SER A 25 8.57 -9.61 -13.19
CA SER A 25 7.64 -9.06 -14.19
C SER A 25 6.20 -9.15 -13.70
N ILE A 26 5.80 -10.26 -13.09
CA ILE A 26 4.47 -10.45 -12.52
C ILE A 26 4.21 -9.42 -11.42
N ILE A 27 5.16 -9.25 -10.52
CA ILE A 27 5.07 -8.31 -9.40
C ILE A 27 4.91 -6.87 -9.91
N GLU A 28 5.71 -6.47 -10.89
CA GLU A 28 5.64 -5.13 -11.47
C GLU A 28 4.28 -4.86 -12.12
N LEU A 29 3.74 -5.80 -12.89
CA LEU A 29 2.43 -5.64 -13.50
C LEU A 29 1.31 -5.59 -12.46
N TYR A 30 1.46 -6.36 -11.39
CA TYR A 30 0.47 -6.39 -10.32
C TYR A 30 0.32 -5.03 -9.64
N TRP A 31 1.43 -4.35 -9.33
CA TRP A 31 1.41 -3.10 -8.58
C TRP A 31 1.33 -1.83 -9.44
N LYS A 32 1.39 -1.97 -10.76
CA LYS A 32 1.38 -0.81 -11.66
C LYS A 32 0.02 -0.11 -11.62
N PHE A 33 0.01 1.18 -11.24
CA PHE A 33 -1.22 1.95 -11.19
C PHE A 33 -0.96 3.41 -11.58
N ASN A 34 -2.03 4.15 -11.89
CA ASN A 34 -1.96 5.52 -12.41
C ASN A 34 -2.32 6.59 -11.36
N GLY A 35 -2.47 6.20 -10.09
CA GLY A 35 -2.90 7.10 -9.01
C GLY A 35 -4.37 6.97 -8.66
N PHE A 36 -5.17 6.33 -9.52
CA PHE A 36 -6.60 6.10 -9.30
C PHE A 36 -6.95 4.62 -9.29
N GLU A 37 -6.38 3.86 -10.20
CA GLU A 37 -6.67 2.43 -10.34
C GLU A 37 -5.44 1.67 -10.82
N PHE A 38 -5.44 0.36 -10.60
CA PHE A 38 -4.40 -0.53 -11.09
C PHE A 38 -4.61 -0.78 -12.59
N LEU A 39 -3.52 -0.68 -13.37
CA LEU A 39 -3.58 -0.74 -14.83
C LEU A 39 -3.84 -2.14 -15.38
N ASN A 40 -3.46 -3.18 -14.63
CA ASN A 40 -3.62 -4.56 -15.07
C ASN A 40 -4.56 -5.29 -14.13
N THR A 41 -5.57 -5.99 -14.66
CA THR A 41 -6.47 -6.80 -13.83
C THR A 41 -5.75 -8.06 -13.35
N VAL A 42 -6.18 -8.59 -12.21
CA VAL A 42 -5.67 -9.88 -11.73
C VAL A 42 -5.93 -10.97 -12.76
N LYS A 43 -7.11 -10.96 -13.36
CA LYS A 43 -7.48 -11.92 -14.41
C LYS A 43 -6.50 -11.86 -15.59
N SER A 44 -6.16 -10.67 -16.06
CA SER A 44 -5.19 -10.48 -17.16
C SER A 44 -3.83 -11.07 -16.81
N ILE A 45 -3.36 -10.84 -15.59
CA ILE A 45 -2.05 -11.33 -15.13
C ILE A 45 -2.02 -12.85 -15.06
N ILE A 46 -3.02 -13.47 -14.44
CA ILE A 46 -3.04 -14.93 -14.30
C ILE A 46 -3.22 -15.64 -15.65
N GLU A 47 -3.95 -15.05 -16.58
CA GLU A 47 -4.07 -15.59 -17.93
C GLU A 47 -2.77 -15.45 -18.72
N THR A 48 -2.12 -14.30 -18.66
CA THR A 48 -0.88 -14.03 -19.38
C THR A 48 0.26 -14.95 -18.94
N PHE A 49 0.40 -15.17 -17.63
CA PHE A 49 1.49 -15.97 -17.08
C PHE A 49 1.11 -17.41 -16.78
N GLU A 50 -0.14 -17.78 -17.07
CA GLU A 50 -0.64 -19.15 -16.87
C GLU A 50 -0.44 -19.64 -15.44
N ILE A 51 -0.77 -18.80 -14.47
CA ILE A 51 -0.72 -19.12 -13.04
C ILE A 51 -2.12 -19.05 -12.43
N SER A 52 -2.31 -19.66 -11.26
CA SER A 52 -3.56 -19.54 -10.53
C SER A 52 -3.57 -18.24 -9.69
N GLN A 53 -4.77 -17.82 -9.28
CA GLN A 53 -4.91 -16.68 -8.38
C GLN A 53 -4.21 -16.94 -7.04
N SER A 54 -4.27 -18.19 -6.56
CA SER A 54 -3.57 -18.60 -5.32
C SER A 54 -2.06 -18.43 -5.44
N GLN A 55 -1.50 -18.83 -6.59
CA GLN A 55 -0.06 -18.66 -6.85
C GLN A 55 0.33 -17.20 -6.91
N LEU A 56 -0.49 -16.36 -7.56
CA LEU A 56 -0.26 -14.92 -7.62
C LEU A 56 -0.28 -14.30 -6.22
N ASN A 57 -1.32 -14.60 -5.43
CA ASN A 57 -1.45 -14.07 -4.08
C ASN A 57 -0.25 -14.43 -3.20
N LYS A 58 0.20 -15.68 -3.29
CA LYS A 58 1.36 -16.17 -2.54
C LYS A 58 2.63 -15.44 -2.95
N LEU A 59 2.82 -15.27 -4.25
CA LEU A 59 3.99 -14.57 -4.78
C LEU A 59 4.06 -13.13 -4.28
N ILE A 60 2.96 -12.41 -4.35
CA ILE A 60 2.91 -11.00 -3.92
C ILE A 60 3.17 -10.89 -2.42
N SER A 61 2.48 -11.70 -1.61
CA SER A 61 2.62 -11.60 -0.14
C SER A 61 3.99 -12.04 0.37
N SER A 62 4.69 -12.90 -0.36
CA SER A 62 6.00 -13.40 0.07
C SER A 62 7.18 -12.69 -0.58
N SER A 63 7.01 -12.12 -1.77
CA SER A 63 8.15 -11.63 -2.57
C SER A 63 7.96 -10.27 -3.21
N GLY A 64 6.77 -9.68 -3.15
CA GLY A 64 6.49 -8.42 -3.85
C GLY A 64 5.58 -7.49 -3.08
N LEU A 65 6.02 -6.99 -1.92
CA LEU A 65 5.24 -6.08 -1.09
C LEU A 65 5.33 -4.64 -1.61
N LEU A 66 4.22 -3.91 -1.51
CA LEU A 66 4.21 -2.49 -1.81
C LEU A 66 4.54 -1.71 -0.54
N MET A 67 5.55 -0.85 -0.62
CA MET A 67 5.95 0.05 0.46
C MET A 67 5.46 1.45 0.15
N PHE A 68 4.93 2.14 1.15
CA PHE A 68 4.47 3.51 0.97
C PHE A 68 4.43 4.23 2.31
N SER A 69 4.32 5.57 2.27
CA SER A 69 4.28 6.40 3.47
C SER A 69 3.05 7.29 3.44
N ILE A 70 2.45 7.54 4.60
CA ILE A 70 1.32 8.46 4.73
C ILE A 70 1.75 9.64 5.59
N PRO A 71 1.68 10.88 5.06
CA PRO A 71 2.10 12.05 5.82
C PRO A 71 1.09 12.40 6.90
N CYS A 72 1.58 12.88 8.03
CA CYS A 72 0.73 13.42 9.09
C CYS A 72 0.22 14.80 8.69
N GLY A 73 -1.07 15.06 8.93
CA GLY A 73 -1.65 16.37 8.67
C GLY A 73 -1.36 17.40 9.77
N SER A 74 -0.81 16.96 10.91
CA SER A 74 -0.60 17.81 12.08
C SER A 74 0.86 18.13 12.37
N CYS A 75 1.81 17.43 11.75
CA CYS A 75 3.24 17.64 11.96
C CYS A 75 4.00 17.22 10.70
N PRO A 76 5.32 17.50 10.61
CA PRO A 76 6.10 17.13 9.41
C PRO A 76 6.51 15.66 9.35
N LYS A 77 6.05 14.82 10.27
CA LYS A 77 6.36 13.40 10.29
C LYS A 77 5.44 12.59 9.39
N PHE A 78 5.77 11.33 9.19
CA PHE A 78 4.98 10.40 8.42
C PHE A 78 5.15 8.99 8.99
N ASP A 79 4.23 8.09 8.65
CA ASP A 79 4.33 6.67 8.99
C ASP A 79 4.52 5.85 7.72
N ASP A 80 5.33 4.79 7.83
CA ASP A 80 5.59 3.85 6.75
C ASP A 80 4.65 2.65 6.88
N PHE A 81 4.20 2.17 5.73
CA PHE A 81 3.30 1.02 5.64
C PHE A 81 3.78 0.06 4.59
N GLN A 82 3.31 -1.18 4.68
CA GLN A 82 3.50 -2.15 3.60
C GLN A 82 2.20 -2.88 3.35
N ALA A 83 1.93 -3.17 2.08
CA ALA A 83 0.73 -3.86 1.66
C ALA A 83 1.09 -5.17 0.97
N SER A 84 0.37 -6.23 1.31
CA SER A 84 0.58 -7.57 0.77
C SER A 84 -0.39 -7.91 -0.37
N SER A 85 -1.32 -7.03 -0.68
CA SER A 85 -2.28 -7.17 -1.77
C SER A 85 -2.89 -5.81 -2.10
N ARG A 86 -3.54 -5.72 -3.27
CA ARG A 86 -4.27 -4.50 -3.67
C ARG A 86 -5.38 -4.16 -2.68
N LEU A 87 -6.09 -5.19 -2.21
CA LEU A 87 -7.17 -5.01 -1.24
C LEU A 87 -6.61 -4.50 0.09
N ASN A 88 -5.50 -5.06 0.55
CA ASN A 88 -4.80 -4.63 1.76
C ASN A 88 -4.36 -3.17 1.64
N PHE A 89 -3.81 -2.77 0.50
CA PHE A 89 -3.40 -1.39 0.23
C PHE A 89 -4.57 -0.42 0.36
N LYS A 90 -5.70 -0.74 -0.29
CA LYS A 90 -6.90 0.08 -0.23
C LYS A 90 -7.47 0.15 1.18
N SER A 91 -7.44 -0.96 1.90
CA SER A 91 -7.92 -1.04 3.28
C SER A 91 -7.09 -0.14 4.21
N ILE A 92 -5.76 -0.18 4.10
CA ILE A 92 -4.87 0.66 4.91
C ILE A 92 -5.16 2.14 4.66
N ILE A 93 -5.27 2.54 3.41
CA ILE A 93 -5.55 3.94 3.06
C ILE A 93 -6.91 4.38 3.61
N ASN A 94 -7.93 3.56 3.44
CA ASN A 94 -9.27 3.89 3.92
C ASN A 94 -9.30 4.06 5.45
N GLN A 95 -8.67 3.13 6.17
CA GLN A 95 -8.59 3.20 7.63
C GLN A 95 -7.82 4.44 8.10
N ALA A 96 -6.70 4.73 7.46
CA ALA A 96 -5.87 5.87 7.83
C ALA A 96 -6.58 7.21 7.60
N LEU A 97 -7.37 7.31 6.54
CA LEU A 97 -8.01 8.57 6.16
C LEU A 97 -9.39 8.79 6.77
N THR A 98 -10.05 7.74 7.28
CA THR A 98 -11.42 7.84 7.78
C THR A 98 -11.58 7.56 9.27
N SER A 99 -10.59 6.95 9.90
CA SER A 99 -10.70 6.43 11.27
C SER A 99 -10.99 7.48 12.34
N ASN A 100 -10.69 8.76 12.10
CA ASN A 100 -10.85 9.83 13.07
C ASN A 100 -11.88 10.88 12.68
N HIS A 101 -12.71 10.61 11.66
CA HIS A 101 -13.66 11.56 11.10
C HIS A 101 -13.00 12.87 10.62
N ILE A 102 -11.68 12.84 10.38
CA ILE A 102 -10.90 13.97 9.91
C ILE A 102 -10.40 13.63 8.51
N SER A 103 -10.32 14.64 7.67
CA SER A 103 -9.84 14.48 6.29
C SER A 103 -8.33 14.23 6.19
N THR A 104 -7.60 14.34 7.30
CA THR A 104 -6.16 14.18 7.33
C THR A 104 -5.75 13.06 8.28
N TYR A 105 -4.68 12.36 7.92
CA TYR A 105 -4.10 11.31 8.73
C TYR A 105 -3.26 11.90 9.87
N LYS A 106 -3.30 11.25 11.04
CA LYS A 106 -2.41 11.58 12.17
C LYS A 106 -1.42 10.45 12.36
N CYS A 107 -0.14 10.79 12.45
CA CYS A 107 0.93 9.82 12.66
C CYS A 107 0.88 9.26 14.09
N THR A 108 1.57 8.13 14.30
CA THR A 108 1.65 7.46 15.59
C THR A 108 2.15 8.38 16.70
N PHE A 109 3.12 9.24 16.40
CA PHE A 109 3.66 10.19 17.36
C PHE A 109 2.58 11.17 17.86
N CYS A 110 1.78 11.74 16.95
CA CYS A 110 0.71 12.69 17.31
C CYS A 110 -0.38 12.02 18.13
N ILE A 111 -0.75 10.80 17.77
CA ILE A 111 -1.77 10.03 18.51
C ILE A 111 -1.29 9.75 19.92
N SER A 112 -0.05 9.30 20.11
CA SER A 112 0.53 9.04 21.43
C SER A 112 0.58 10.29 22.29
N LYS A 113 0.95 11.42 21.69
CA LYS A 113 0.98 12.71 22.40
C LYS A 113 -0.38 13.14 22.87
N GLU A 114 -1.40 13.00 22.03
CA GLU A 114 -2.79 13.32 22.42
C GLU A 114 -3.28 12.44 23.55
N GLN A 115 -2.92 11.14 23.55
CA GLN A 115 -3.28 10.21 24.62
C GLN A 115 -2.62 10.59 25.93
N GLU A 116 -1.36 11.00 25.92
CA GLU A 116 -0.66 11.48 27.11
C GLU A 116 -1.34 12.71 27.69
N GLU A 117 -1.70 13.67 26.85
CA GLU A 117 -2.39 14.88 27.27
C GLU A 117 -3.75 14.59 27.89
N ALA A 118 -4.43 13.54 27.40
CA ALA A 118 -5.73 13.14 27.93
C ALA A 118 -5.66 12.59 29.35
N TYR A 119 -4.50 12.09 29.80
CA TYR A 119 -4.30 11.57 31.15
C TYR A 119 -3.73 12.60 32.14
N LEU A 120 -3.41 13.77 31.64
CA LEU A 120 -2.94 14.85 32.48
C LEU A 120 -4.09 15.76 32.89
#